data_8222a27cc06720507a36aca7403f55c1
#
_entry.id   8222a27cc06720507a36aca7403f55c1
#
_cell.length_a   1.000
_cell.length_b   1.000
_cell.length_c   1.000
_cell.angle_alpha   90.00
_cell.angle_beta   90.00
_cell.angle_gamma   90.00
#
_symmetry.space_group_name_H-M   'P 1'
#
loop_
_entity.id
_entity.type
_entity.pdbx_description
1 polymer ?
#
loop_
_entity_poly.entity_id
_entity_poly.type
_entity_poly.pdbx_seq_one_letter_code
_entity_poly.pdbx_strand_id
1 'polypeptide(L)' 'MEIVVSNKASRPLYEQIVSQIKTQIMSGELKAGEALPSIRALAKSLQISVLTVQKAYDSL' A
#
# COMPACT_ATOMS: atom_id res chain seq x y z
N MET A 1 -7.42 7.02 -1.53
CA MET A 1 -6.08 6.48 -1.83
C MET A 1 -6.22 5.35 -2.84
N GLU A 2 -5.50 5.42 -3.91
CA GLU A 2 -5.55 4.37 -4.92
C GLU A 2 -4.18 3.72 -5.06
N ILE A 3 -4.14 2.39 -5.00
CA ILE A 3 -2.90 1.62 -5.11
C ILE A 3 -3.07 0.55 -6.18
N VAL A 4 -2.11 0.46 -7.07
CA VAL A 4 -2.09 -0.56 -8.11
C VAL A 4 -0.82 -1.39 -7.96
N VAL A 5 -0.98 -2.70 -7.89
CA VAL A 5 0.15 -3.62 -7.77
C VAL A 5 0.16 -4.62 -8.92
N SER A 6 1.34 -5.13 -9.25
CA SER A 6 1.49 -6.10 -10.33
C SER A 6 2.40 -7.25 -9.88
N ASN A 7 1.92 -8.48 -10.06
CA ASN A 7 2.73 -9.67 -9.83
C ASN A 7 3.84 -9.85 -10.87
N LYS A 8 3.72 -9.16 -11.99
CA LYS A 8 4.70 -9.27 -13.08
C LYS A 8 5.87 -8.31 -12.91
N ALA A 9 5.75 -7.34 -12.02
CA ALA A 9 6.84 -6.42 -11.75
C ALA A 9 7.96 -7.15 -11.00
N SER A 10 9.21 -6.69 -11.20
CA SER A 10 10.37 -7.28 -10.53
C SER A 10 10.43 -6.98 -9.04
N ARG A 11 9.69 -5.98 -8.57
CA ARG A 11 9.67 -5.58 -7.16
C ARG A 11 8.62 -6.37 -6.39
N PRO A 12 8.91 -6.76 -5.14
CA PRO A 12 7.91 -7.40 -4.29
C PRO A 12 6.66 -6.53 -4.11
N LEU A 13 5.50 -7.18 -3.92
CA LEU A 13 4.23 -6.46 -3.79
C LEU A 13 4.25 -5.48 -2.63
N TYR A 14 4.83 -5.86 -1.48
CA TYR A 14 4.85 -4.95 -0.33
C TYR A 14 5.64 -3.67 -0.62
N GLU A 15 6.72 -3.76 -1.39
CA GLU A 15 7.48 -2.56 -1.76
C GLU A 15 6.68 -1.65 -2.69
N GLN A 16 5.90 -2.23 -3.60
CA GLN A 16 5.04 -1.45 -4.47
C GLN A 16 4.01 -0.67 -3.66
N ILE A 17 3.44 -1.29 -2.63
CA ILE A 17 2.47 -0.63 -1.74
C ILE A 17 3.15 0.52 -0.99
N VAL A 18 4.29 0.24 -0.38
CA VAL A 18 5.05 1.24 0.39
C VAL A 18 5.41 2.44 -0.47
N SER A 19 5.94 2.18 -1.67
CA SER A 19 6.34 3.26 -2.59
C SER A 19 5.17 4.16 -2.95
N GLN A 20 4.01 3.56 -3.25
CA GLN A 20 2.85 4.33 -3.66
C GLN A 20 2.28 5.15 -2.51
N ILE A 21 2.24 4.60 -1.31
CA ILE A 21 1.77 5.34 -0.13
C ILE A 21 2.70 6.52 0.14
N LYS A 22 4.01 6.29 0.12
CA LYS A 22 4.98 7.37 0.34
C LYS A 22 4.87 8.46 -0.73
N THR A 23 4.70 8.08 -1.98
CA THR A 23 4.53 9.03 -3.06
C THR A 23 3.28 9.88 -2.87
N GLN A 24 2.17 9.27 -2.45
CA GLN A 24 0.92 9.99 -2.22
C GLN A 24 1.03 10.96 -1.03
N ILE A 25 1.77 10.58 -0.01
CA ILE A 25 2.02 11.48 1.13
C ILE A 25 2.86 12.68 0.68
N MET A 26 3.90 12.42 -0.08
CA MET A 26 4.80 13.48 -0.55
C MET A 26 4.13 14.43 -1.54
N SER A 27 3.23 13.91 -2.35
CA SER A 27 2.50 14.74 -3.33
C SER A 27 1.31 15.49 -2.73
N GLY A 28 0.93 15.16 -1.50
CA GLY A 28 -0.21 15.78 -0.83
C GLY A 28 -1.55 15.11 -1.12
N GLU A 29 -1.57 14.06 -1.93
CA GLU A 29 -2.80 13.30 -2.18
C GLU A 29 -3.30 12.60 -0.92
N LEU A 30 -2.38 12.14 -0.07
CA LEU A 30 -2.68 11.52 1.21
C LEU A 30 -2.08 12.40 2.29
N LYS A 31 -2.94 13.07 3.05
CA LYS A 31 -2.50 14.04 4.05
C LYS A 31 -2.04 13.35 5.33
N ALA A 32 -1.06 13.96 5.99
CA ALA A 32 -0.63 13.49 7.30
C ALA A 32 -1.82 13.48 8.27
N GLY A 33 -1.99 12.39 8.99
CA GLY A 33 -3.12 12.21 9.89
C GLY A 33 -4.37 11.64 9.24
N GLU A 34 -4.40 11.54 7.92
CA GLU A 34 -5.51 10.90 7.22
C GLU A 34 -5.45 9.39 7.45
N ALA A 35 -6.59 8.78 7.74
CA ALA A 35 -6.63 7.35 8.04
C ALA A 35 -6.37 6.51 6.79
N LEU A 36 -5.43 5.57 6.90
CA LEU A 36 -5.23 4.57 5.85
C LEU A 36 -6.32 3.50 5.96
N PRO A 37 -6.66 2.82 4.85
CA PRO A 37 -7.56 1.68 4.93
C PRO A 37 -6.97 0.60 5.85
N SER A 38 -7.83 -0.22 6.44
CA SER A 38 -7.35 -1.32 7.27
C SER A 38 -6.56 -2.30 6.42
N ILE A 39 -5.69 -3.07 7.07
CA ILE A 39 -4.90 -4.10 6.40
C ILE A 39 -5.81 -5.04 5.62
N ARG A 40 -6.90 -5.51 6.24
CA ARG A 40 -7.83 -6.42 5.60
C ARG A 40 -8.56 -5.77 4.42
N ALA A 41 -8.98 -4.52 4.59
CA ALA A 41 -9.68 -3.82 3.52
C ALA A 41 -8.78 -3.63 2.32
N LEU A 42 -7.54 -3.25 2.53
CA LEU A 42 -6.60 -3.06 1.42
C LEU A 42 -6.25 -4.39 0.76
N ALA A 43 -6.01 -5.43 1.55
CA ALA A 43 -5.71 -6.75 1.00
C ALA A 43 -6.86 -7.27 0.12
N LYS A 44 -8.10 -7.10 0.57
CA LYS A 44 -9.27 -7.50 -0.18
C LYS A 44 -9.40 -6.68 -1.48
N SER A 45 -9.19 -5.39 -1.38
CA SER A 45 -9.27 -4.48 -2.53
C SER A 45 -8.24 -4.84 -3.60
N LEU A 46 -7.04 -5.18 -3.19
CA LEU A 46 -5.95 -5.54 -4.11
C LEU A 46 -5.92 -7.02 -4.48
N GLN A 47 -6.74 -7.85 -3.81
CA GLN A 47 -6.78 -9.30 -4.00
C GLN A 47 -5.42 -9.95 -3.72
N ILE A 48 -4.79 -9.54 -2.63
CA ILE A 48 -3.50 -10.07 -2.18
C ILE A 48 -3.59 -10.50 -0.72
N SER A 49 -2.54 -11.14 -0.23
CA SER A 49 -2.56 -11.66 1.14
C SER A 49 -2.52 -10.53 2.18
N VAL A 50 -3.16 -10.78 3.31
CA VAL A 50 -3.13 -9.87 4.45
C VAL A 50 -1.70 -9.69 4.94
N LEU A 51 -0.88 -10.76 4.91
CA LEU A 51 0.51 -10.68 5.35
C LEU A 51 1.34 -9.72 4.51
N THR A 52 1.09 -9.67 3.21
CA THR A 52 1.77 -8.73 2.32
C THR A 52 1.45 -7.29 2.69
N VAL A 53 0.18 -6.99 2.93
CA VAL A 53 -0.23 -5.65 3.34
C VAL A 53 0.31 -5.30 4.71
N GLN A 54 0.29 -6.26 5.65
CA GLN A 54 0.85 -6.04 6.98
C GLN A 54 2.33 -5.68 6.90
N LYS A 55 3.08 -6.41 6.08
CA LYS A 55 4.50 -6.12 5.89
C LYS A 55 4.72 -4.71 5.33
N ALA A 56 3.88 -4.29 4.41
CA ALA A 56 3.94 -2.94 3.85
C ALA A 56 3.69 -1.89 4.93
N TYR A 57 2.66 -2.07 5.73
CA TYR A 57 2.31 -1.13 6.79
C TYR A 57 3.39 -1.08 7.88
N ASP A 58 3.99 -2.22 8.21
CA ASP A 58 5.08 -2.27 9.18
C ASP A 58 6.32 -1.55 8.67
N SER A 59 6.48 -1.46 7.35
CA SER A 59 7.63 -0.80 6.72
C SER A 59 7.44 0.71 6.57
N LEU A 60 6.23 1.20 6.81
CA LEU A 60 5.96 2.64 6.79
C LEU A 60 6.38 3.25 8.13
#